data_ee013ce5f713f90fa76f2e97a4c53666
#
_entry.id   ee013ce5f713f90fa76f2e97a4c53666
#
_cell.length_a   1.000
_cell.length_b   1.000
_cell.length_c   1.000
_cell.angle_alpha   90.00
_cell.angle_beta   90.00
_cell.angle_gamma   90.00
#
_symmetry.space_group_name_H-M   'P 1'
#
loop_
_entity.id
_entity.type
_entity.pdbx_description
1 polymer ?
#
loop_
_entity_poly.entity_id
_entity_poly.type
_entity_poly.pdbx_seq_one_letter_code
_entity_poly.pdbx_strand_id
1 'polypeptide(L)'
;VDDRERLRTTFDQAAELYQDARPEYPEELFNRLMDVVGLRSGDRVIEVGAGSGKATLPLARRGLRITAIEPGPALAAQARKNLAGYPVDMVSKRFEDWDGTPGEFAAVVAATAWHWVDPRLRYRRAACALRPDGHLAVWGAQHVFPAGGDPFFDELQEVYDAIGEALPEGAPRPAPGELPELTAEIEESGQFDIVTVEDFDWTVDYDAEAYINLLRTFSGHIAMAPLDRERLFTEIRQRLARRPSGTVRRGWGTVLHIARVRPGRS
;
A
#
# COMPACT_ATOMS: atom_id res chain seq x y z
N VAL A 1 -4.92 7.72 22.96
CA VAL A 1 -5.25 7.38 21.56
C VAL A 1 -3.97 6.90 20.94
N ASP A 2 -3.96 5.68 20.43
CA ASP A 2 -2.81 5.06 19.79
C ASP A 2 -2.40 5.92 18.58
N ASP A 3 -1.11 6.16 18.39
CA ASP A 3 -0.60 6.95 17.25
C ASP A 3 -1.08 6.40 15.89
N ARG A 4 -1.31 5.09 15.81
CA ARG A 4 -1.92 4.43 14.65
C ARG A 4 -3.32 4.94 14.33
N GLU A 5 -4.17 5.16 15.36
CA GLU A 5 -5.54 5.66 15.18
C GLU A 5 -5.57 7.11 14.69
N ARG A 6 -4.65 7.96 15.20
CA ARG A 6 -4.49 9.34 14.72
C ARG A 6 -4.08 9.39 13.25
N LEU A 7 -3.12 8.55 12.83
CA LEU A 7 -2.65 8.50 11.45
C LEU A 7 -3.74 7.98 10.51
N ARG A 8 -4.53 6.97 10.91
CA ARG A 8 -5.68 6.48 10.13
C ARG A 8 -6.69 7.59 9.84
N THR A 9 -7.04 8.39 10.85
CA THR A 9 -8.00 9.50 10.70
C THR A 9 -7.48 10.55 9.71
N THR A 10 -6.17 10.77 9.68
CA THR A 10 -5.54 11.72 8.75
C THR A 10 -5.64 11.26 7.30
N PHE A 11 -5.47 9.95 7.03
CA PHE A 11 -5.64 9.39 5.68
C PHE A 11 -7.08 9.46 5.19
N ASP A 12 -8.05 9.27 6.07
CA ASP A 12 -9.46 9.37 5.70
C ASP A 12 -9.86 10.80 5.28
N GLN A 13 -9.29 11.83 5.92
CA GLN A 13 -9.52 13.23 5.56
C GLN A 13 -8.94 13.62 4.20
N ALA A 14 -7.95 12.88 3.70
CA ALA A 14 -7.29 13.11 2.42
C ALA A 14 -7.68 12.08 1.34
N ALA A 15 -8.83 11.43 1.48
CA ALA A 15 -9.22 10.27 0.66
C ALA A 15 -9.19 10.51 -0.86
N GLU A 16 -9.70 11.66 -1.33
CA GLU A 16 -9.69 12.00 -2.77
C GLU A 16 -8.26 12.24 -3.27
N LEU A 17 -7.47 13.01 -2.50
CA LEU A 17 -6.09 13.28 -2.81
C LEU A 17 -5.24 11.99 -2.80
N TYR A 18 -5.51 11.08 -1.87
CA TYR A 18 -4.84 9.80 -1.77
C TYR A 18 -5.08 8.94 -3.02
N GLN A 19 -6.32 8.93 -3.52
CA GLN A 19 -6.69 8.19 -4.73
C GLN A 19 -5.87 8.66 -5.94
N ASP A 20 -5.75 9.96 -6.14
CA ASP A 20 -5.15 10.54 -7.35
C ASP A 20 -3.61 10.58 -7.29
N ALA A 21 -3.06 10.78 -6.10
CA ALA A 21 -1.63 11.03 -5.94
C ALA A 21 -0.78 9.75 -5.79
N ARG A 22 -1.32 8.68 -5.18
CA ARG A 22 -0.56 7.44 -5.01
C ARG A 22 -0.49 6.66 -6.32
N PRO A 23 0.68 6.05 -6.67
CA PRO A 23 0.79 5.30 -7.91
C PRO A 23 -0.09 4.05 -7.92
N GLU A 24 -0.42 3.60 -9.13
CA GLU A 24 -0.99 2.28 -9.34
C GLU A 24 0.11 1.21 -9.14
N TYR A 25 -0.30 -0.01 -8.78
CA TYR A 25 0.60 -1.15 -8.75
C TYR A 25 0.77 -1.74 -10.16
N PRO A 26 1.93 -2.35 -10.45
CA PRO A 26 2.15 -3.00 -11.74
C PRO A 26 1.13 -4.12 -12.01
N GLU A 27 0.65 -4.22 -13.24
CA GLU A 27 -0.27 -5.30 -13.67
C GLU A 27 0.35 -6.69 -13.48
N GLU A 28 1.67 -6.80 -13.66
CA GLU A 28 2.45 -8.01 -13.47
C GLU A 28 2.32 -8.58 -12.06
N LEU A 29 2.25 -7.71 -11.03
CA LEU A 29 2.02 -8.12 -9.65
C LEU A 29 0.68 -8.86 -9.51
N PHE A 30 -0.39 -8.31 -10.08
CA PHE A 30 -1.71 -8.94 -10.00
C PHE A 30 -1.76 -10.23 -10.83
N ASN A 31 -1.12 -10.28 -11.99
CA ASN A 31 -1.02 -11.50 -12.80
C ASN A 31 -0.28 -12.59 -12.02
N ARG A 32 0.83 -12.24 -11.39
CA ARG A 32 1.60 -13.17 -10.56
C ARG A 32 0.80 -13.68 -9.36
N LEU A 33 0.07 -12.80 -8.69
CA LEU A 33 -0.84 -13.19 -7.61
C LEU A 33 -1.89 -14.21 -8.08
N MET A 34 -2.56 -13.93 -9.22
CA MET A 34 -3.54 -14.84 -9.80
C MET A 34 -2.94 -16.21 -10.10
N ASP A 35 -1.76 -16.26 -10.71
CA ASP A 35 -1.09 -17.48 -11.13
C ASP A 35 -0.63 -18.34 -9.95
N VAL A 36 0.06 -17.73 -8.97
CA VAL A 36 0.61 -18.47 -7.80
C VAL A 36 -0.49 -19.01 -6.92
N VAL A 37 -1.53 -18.22 -6.65
CA VAL A 37 -2.66 -18.66 -5.82
C VAL A 37 -3.63 -19.55 -6.60
N GLY A 38 -3.57 -19.52 -7.92
CA GLY A 38 -4.52 -20.22 -8.79
C GLY A 38 -5.92 -19.63 -8.77
N LEU A 39 -6.03 -18.32 -8.55
CA LEU A 39 -7.32 -17.60 -8.51
C LEU A 39 -7.99 -17.59 -9.89
N ARG A 40 -9.31 -17.73 -9.88
CA ARG A 40 -10.15 -17.73 -11.07
C ARG A 40 -11.32 -16.78 -10.89
N SER A 41 -11.90 -16.35 -12.01
CA SER A 41 -13.13 -15.55 -12.00
C SER A 41 -14.21 -16.26 -11.16
N GLY A 42 -14.82 -15.50 -10.24
CA GLY A 42 -15.80 -15.98 -9.28
C GLY A 42 -15.23 -16.38 -7.92
N ASP A 43 -13.90 -16.55 -7.78
CA ASP A 43 -13.30 -16.83 -6.46
C ASP A 43 -13.52 -15.64 -5.50
N ARG A 44 -13.73 -15.99 -4.22
CA ARG A 44 -13.96 -15.02 -3.15
C ARG A 44 -12.63 -14.61 -2.50
N VAL A 45 -12.43 -13.32 -2.39
CA VAL A 45 -11.21 -12.71 -1.81
C VAL A 45 -11.61 -11.67 -0.77
N ILE A 46 -10.88 -11.61 0.34
CA ILE A 46 -10.92 -10.46 1.26
C ILE A 46 -9.76 -9.53 0.92
N GLU A 47 -10.03 -8.23 0.83
CA GLU A 47 -9.01 -7.20 0.86
C GLU A 47 -9.07 -6.44 2.17
N VAL A 48 -7.92 -6.39 2.88
CA VAL A 48 -7.77 -5.71 4.16
C VAL A 48 -7.17 -4.33 3.94
N GLY A 49 -7.90 -3.30 4.38
CA GLY A 49 -7.50 -1.91 4.17
C GLY A 49 -7.58 -1.49 2.71
N ALA A 50 -8.75 -1.68 2.10
CA ALA A 50 -8.97 -1.44 0.67
C ALA A 50 -8.74 0.03 0.26
N GLY A 51 -8.76 0.96 1.22
CA GLY A 51 -8.62 2.39 0.96
C GLY A 51 -9.68 2.88 -0.01
N SER A 52 -9.25 3.56 -1.06
CA SER A 52 -10.12 4.03 -2.16
C SER A 52 -10.34 2.98 -3.27
N GLY A 53 -9.81 1.76 -3.12
CA GLY A 53 -10.00 0.65 -4.07
C GLY A 53 -8.91 0.47 -5.11
N LYS A 54 -7.68 1.02 -4.88
CA LYS A 54 -6.59 0.94 -5.86
C LYS A 54 -6.15 -0.49 -6.18
N ALA A 55 -6.05 -1.37 -5.21
CA ALA A 55 -5.74 -2.78 -5.46
C ALA A 55 -7.02 -3.60 -5.69
N THR A 56 -8.15 -3.17 -5.13
CA THR A 56 -9.46 -3.81 -5.35
C THR A 56 -9.86 -3.81 -6.83
N LEU A 57 -9.70 -2.69 -7.53
CA LEU A 57 -10.15 -2.54 -8.92
C LEU A 57 -9.45 -3.50 -9.89
N PRO A 58 -8.12 -3.63 -9.91
CA PRO A 58 -7.43 -4.64 -10.73
C PRO A 58 -7.87 -6.08 -10.44
N LEU A 59 -8.11 -6.41 -9.17
CA LEU A 59 -8.61 -7.74 -8.77
C LEU A 59 -10.06 -7.95 -9.24
N ALA A 60 -10.92 -6.97 -9.09
CA ALA A 60 -12.31 -7.02 -9.53
C ALA A 60 -12.44 -7.14 -11.05
N ARG A 61 -11.57 -6.45 -11.82
CA ARG A 61 -11.49 -6.57 -13.30
C ARG A 61 -11.11 -7.97 -13.76
N ARG A 62 -10.41 -8.75 -12.93
CA ARG A 62 -10.08 -10.17 -13.16
C ARG A 62 -11.23 -11.12 -12.79
N GLY A 63 -12.39 -10.57 -12.42
CA GLY A 63 -13.61 -11.30 -12.14
C GLY A 63 -13.71 -11.86 -10.73
N LEU A 64 -12.87 -11.44 -9.80
CA LEU A 64 -12.93 -11.86 -8.40
C LEU A 64 -14.12 -11.22 -7.69
N ARG A 65 -14.69 -11.94 -6.72
CA ARG A 65 -15.72 -11.44 -5.81
C ARG A 65 -15.03 -10.98 -4.53
N ILE A 66 -15.06 -9.69 -4.25
CA ILE A 66 -14.22 -9.10 -3.22
C ILE A 66 -15.06 -8.60 -2.04
N THR A 67 -14.69 -9.02 -0.84
CA THR A 67 -15.09 -8.36 0.40
C THR A 67 -13.99 -7.38 0.77
N ALA A 68 -14.22 -6.10 0.52
CA ALA A 68 -13.25 -5.03 0.73
C ALA A 68 -13.49 -4.37 2.09
N ILE A 69 -12.55 -4.55 3.02
CA ILE A 69 -12.64 -4.04 4.39
C ILE A 69 -11.86 -2.73 4.49
N GLU A 70 -12.55 -1.65 4.87
CA GLU A 70 -11.93 -0.34 5.04
C GLU A 70 -12.60 0.40 6.22
N PRO A 71 -11.87 0.70 7.31
CA PRO A 71 -12.44 1.38 8.47
C PRO A 71 -12.71 2.86 8.25
N GLY A 72 -11.98 3.53 7.32
CA GLY A 72 -12.14 4.95 7.03
C GLY A 72 -13.42 5.23 6.25
N PRO A 73 -14.40 5.99 6.78
CA PRO A 73 -15.68 6.20 6.11
C PRO A 73 -15.56 6.97 4.80
N ALA A 74 -14.65 7.95 4.70
CA ALA A 74 -14.44 8.72 3.48
C ALA A 74 -13.74 7.88 2.40
N LEU A 75 -12.71 7.11 2.76
CA LEU A 75 -12.06 6.15 1.87
C LEU A 75 -13.03 5.09 1.36
N ALA A 76 -13.83 4.50 2.26
CA ALA A 76 -14.84 3.51 1.89
C ALA A 76 -15.93 4.10 0.96
N ALA A 77 -16.33 5.36 1.17
CA ALA A 77 -17.27 6.04 0.28
C ALA A 77 -16.67 6.29 -1.10
N GLN A 78 -15.40 6.67 -1.17
CA GLN A 78 -14.68 6.83 -2.44
C GLN A 78 -14.52 5.48 -3.15
N ALA A 79 -14.16 4.41 -2.42
CA ALA A 79 -14.07 3.06 -2.98
C ALA A 79 -15.40 2.59 -3.59
N ARG A 80 -16.54 2.83 -2.93
CA ARG A 80 -17.86 2.51 -3.49
C ARG A 80 -18.13 3.20 -4.84
N LYS A 81 -17.66 4.44 -5.00
CA LYS A 81 -17.77 5.15 -6.30
C LYS A 81 -16.87 4.52 -7.36
N ASN A 82 -15.59 4.28 -7.00
CA ASN A 82 -14.60 3.76 -7.93
C ASN A 82 -14.89 2.32 -8.38
N LEU A 83 -15.55 1.54 -7.53
CA LEU A 83 -15.84 0.12 -7.74
C LEU A 83 -17.29 -0.15 -8.16
N ALA A 84 -18.05 0.90 -8.48
CA ALA A 84 -19.42 0.75 -8.94
C ALA A 84 -19.51 -0.17 -10.18
N GLY A 85 -20.39 -1.16 -10.12
CA GLY A 85 -20.58 -2.15 -11.21
C GLY A 85 -19.68 -3.38 -11.11
N TYR A 86 -18.76 -3.44 -10.16
CA TYR A 86 -17.95 -4.64 -9.88
C TYR A 86 -18.55 -5.44 -8.71
N PRO A 87 -18.28 -6.77 -8.63
CA PRO A 87 -18.78 -7.63 -7.55
C PRO A 87 -17.96 -7.42 -6.25
N VAL A 88 -18.03 -6.22 -5.71
CA VAL A 88 -17.31 -5.80 -4.50
C VAL A 88 -18.27 -5.43 -3.39
N ASP A 89 -18.14 -6.07 -2.25
CA ASP A 89 -18.84 -5.75 -1.00
C ASP A 89 -17.95 -4.92 -0.09
N MET A 90 -18.32 -3.64 0.12
CA MET A 90 -17.55 -2.69 0.96
C MET A 90 -18.00 -2.76 2.42
N VAL A 91 -17.13 -3.27 3.29
CA VAL A 91 -17.35 -3.40 4.74
C VAL A 91 -16.61 -2.28 5.48
N SER A 92 -17.36 -1.36 6.07
CA SER A 92 -16.79 -0.24 6.85
C SER A 92 -16.55 -0.65 8.31
N LYS A 93 -15.55 -1.52 8.53
CA LYS A 93 -15.11 -2.02 9.84
C LYS A 93 -13.59 -2.15 9.85
N ARG A 94 -12.99 -2.31 11.02
CA ARG A 94 -11.61 -2.79 11.12
C ARG A 94 -11.58 -4.29 10.81
N PHE A 95 -10.46 -4.79 10.29
CA PHE A 95 -10.29 -6.23 10.03
C PHE A 95 -10.37 -7.04 11.33
N GLU A 96 -9.89 -6.49 12.42
CA GLU A 96 -9.96 -7.08 13.75
C GLU A 96 -11.41 -7.30 14.23
N ASP A 97 -12.33 -6.45 13.80
CA ASP A 97 -13.75 -6.45 14.19
C ASP A 97 -14.66 -7.10 13.12
N TRP A 98 -14.06 -7.56 12.01
CA TRP A 98 -14.82 -8.24 10.97
C TRP A 98 -15.31 -9.61 11.45
N ASP A 99 -16.60 -9.88 11.28
CA ASP A 99 -17.34 -11.01 11.80
C ASP A 99 -17.95 -11.92 10.71
N GLY A 100 -17.35 -11.93 9.53
CA GLY A 100 -17.81 -12.75 8.41
C GLY A 100 -17.51 -14.23 8.60
N THR A 101 -18.06 -15.04 7.68
CA THR A 101 -17.99 -16.52 7.78
C THR A 101 -16.57 -17.02 7.62
N PRO A 102 -16.07 -17.85 8.56
CA PRO A 102 -14.77 -18.49 8.44
C PRO A 102 -14.71 -19.48 7.26
N GLY A 103 -13.51 -19.67 6.71
CA GLY A 103 -13.24 -20.75 5.76
C GLY A 103 -13.79 -20.56 4.35
N GLU A 104 -14.23 -19.34 3.98
CA GLU A 104 -14.89 -19.11 2.69
C GLU A 104 -14.00 -18.52 1.59
N PHE A 105 -12.86 -17.94 1.94
CA PHE A 105 -12.07 -17.15 1.02
C PHE A 105 -10.88 -17.89 0.44
N ALA A 106 -10.66 -17.72 -0.87
CA ALA A 106 -9.49 -18.26 -1.56
C ALA A 106 -8.21 -17.52 -1.21
N ALA A 107 -8.35 -16.20 -0.98
CA ALA A 107 -7.24 -15.36 -0.57
C ALA A 107 -7.69 -14.27 0.40
N VAL A 108 -6.77 -13.88 1.29
CA VAL A 108 -6.76 -12.61 2.01
C VAL A 108 -5.62 -11.78 1.44
N VAL A 109 -5.92 -10.59 0.96
CA VAL A 109 -4.92 -9.69 0.38
C VAL A 109 -4.83 -8.38 1.19
N ALA A 110 -3.65 -7.79 1.24
CA ALA A 110 -3.45 -6.49 1.86
C ALA A 110 -2.37 -5.68 1.10
N ALA A 111 -2.80 -4.57 0.50
CA ALA A 111 -1.95 -3.67 -0.26
C ALA A 111 -1.64 -2.41 0.55
N THR A 112 -0.40 -2.23 1.01
CA THR A 112 0.04 -1.10 1.85
C THR A 112 -0.81 -0.89 3.13
N ALA A 113 -1.42 -1.97 3.64
CA ALA A 113 -2.35 -1.89 4.76
C ALA A 113 -2.01 -2.82 5.94
N TRP A 114 -1.23 -3.88 5.71
CA TRP A 114 -1.01 -4.94 6.69
C TRP A 114 -0.40 -4.47 8.02
N HIS A 115 0.46 -3.47 7.97
CA HIS A 115 1.10 -2.88 9.15
C HIS A 115 0.14 -2.09 10.07
N TRP A 116 -1.06 -1.74 9.57
CA TRP A 116 -2.09 -1.07 10.38
C TRP A 116 -2.92 -2.04 11.22
N VAL A 117 -2.96 -3.31 10.88
CA VAL A 117 -3.70 -4.35 11.61
C VAL A 117 -2.93 -4.77 12.86
N ASP A 118 -3.62 -5.04 13.97
CA ASP A 118 -2.99 -5.49 15.21
C ASP A 118 -2.13 -6.75 14.94
N PRO A 119 -0.80 -6.68 15.15
CA PRO A 119 0.11 -7.77 14.84
C PRO A 119 -0.19 -9.07 15.61
N ARG A 120 -0.84 -8.96 16.78
CA ARG A 120 -1.25 -10.12 17.60
C ARG A 120 -2.44 -10.88 17.02
N LEU A 121 -3.22 -10.22 16.15
CA LEU A 121 -4.49 -10.75 15.62
C LEU A 121 -4.44 -11.07 14.13
N ARG A 122 -3.68 -10.29 13.34
CA ARG A 122 -3.77 -10.24 11.89
C ARG A 122 -3.61 -11.58 11.20
N TYR A 123 -2.59 -12.38 11.57
CA TYR A 123 -2.34 -13.68 10.94
C TYR A 123 -3.40 -14.72 11.31
N ARG A 124 -3.79 -14.78 12.58
CA ARG A 124 -4.85 -15.69 13.03
C ARG A 124 -6.21 -15.37 12.39
N ARG A 125 -6.53 -14.07 12.27
CA ARG A 125 -7.75 -13.61 11.61
C ARG A 125 -7.76 -13.98 10.13
N ALA A 126 -6.64 -13.75 9.43
CA ALA A 126 -6.51 -14.13 8.03
C ALA A 126 -6.63 -15.64 7.84
N ALA A 127 -5.94 -16.43 8.65
CA ALA A 127 -6.05 -17.90 8.59
C ALA A 127 -7.48 -18.39 8.82
N CYS A 128 -8.21 -17.79 9.77
CA CYS A 128 -9.60 -18.16 10.06
C CYS A 128 -10.53 -17.83 8.87
N ALA A 129 -10.31 -16.77 8.13
CA ALA A 129 -11.14 -16.40 6.99
C ALA A 129 -10.90 -17.30 5.76
N LEU A 130 -9.72 -17.87 5.63
CA LEU A 130 -9.29 -18.65 4.47
C LEU A 130 -9.91 -20.07 4.47
N ARG A 131 -10.31 -20.51 3.27
CA ARG A 131 -10.63 -21.92 3.03
C ARG A 131 -9.37 -22.78 3.19
N PRO A 132 -9.51 -24.11 3.37
CA PRO A 132 -8.37 -25.01 3.25
C PRO A 132 -7.59 -24.71 1.95
N ASP A 133 -6.27 -24.70 2.03
CA ASP A 133 -5.35 -24.28 0.93
C ASP A 133 -5.49 -22.84 0.44
N GLY A 134 -6.20 -21.99 1.19
CA GLY A 134 -6.26 -20.55 0.91
C GLY A 134 -4.93 -19.84 1.18
N HIS A 135 -4.77 -18.63 0.64
CA HIS A 135 -3.51 -17.91 0.68
C HIS A 135 -3.65 -16.51 1.29
N LEU A 136 -2.64 -16.10 2.00
CA LEU A 136 -2.39 -14.71 2.37
C LEU A 136 -1.45 -14.10 1.33
N ALA A 137 -1.79 -12.90 0.81
CA ALA A 137 -0.92 -12.15 -0.07
C ALA A 137 -0.76 -10.71 0.47
N VAL A 138 0.47 -10.30 0.75
CA VAL A 138 0.78 -9.00 1.33
C VAL A 138 1.84 -8.30 0.50
N TRP A 139 1.60 -7.01 0.20
CA TRP A 139 2.57 -6.15 -0.45
C TRP A 139 2.39 -4.69 -0.02
N GLY A 140 3.38 -3.83 -0.34
CA GLY A 140 3.28 -2.41 0.01
C GLY A 140 4.23 -1.55 -0.80
N ALA A 141 3.70 -0.54 -1.51
CA ALA A 141 4.51 0.37 -2.30
C ALA A 141 5.41 1.23 -1.41
N GLN A 142 6.69 1.22 -1.71
CA GLN A 142 7.72 2.02 -1.05
C GLN A 142 8.59 2.73 -2.10
N HIS A 143 9.27 3.78 -1.68
CA HIS A 143 10.26 4.44 -2.54
C HIS A 143 11.52 3.60 -2.64
N VAL A 144 12.04 3.43 -3.85
CA VAL A 144 13.36 2.87 -4.11
C VAL A 144 14.24 3.90 -4.84
N PHE A 145 15.55 3.75 -4.70
CA PHE A 145 16.55 4.67 -5.23
C PHE A 145 17.47 3.88 -6.16
N PRO A 146 17.11 3.74 -7.45
CA PRO A 146 17.94 3.04 -8.41
C PRO A 146 19.28 3.75 -8.60
N ALA A 147 20.33 3.01 -8.89
CA ALA A 147 21.63 3.56 -9.27
C ALA A 147 21.47 4.48 -10.50
N GLY A 148 22.02 5.69 -10.43
CA GLY A 148 21.83 6.70 -11.48
C GLY A 148 20.41 7.27 -11.54
N GLY A 149 19.65 7.18 -10.45
CA GLY A 149 18.32 7.75 -10.31
C GLY A 149 18.29 9.27 -10.48
N ASP A 150 17.11 9.85 -10.40
CA ASP A 150 16.92 11.28 -10.63
C ASP A 150 17.64 12.13 -9.55
N PRO A 151 18.60 13.01 -9.93
CA PRO A 151 19.37 13.82 -8.99
C PRO A 151 18.50 14.80 -8.18
N PHE A 152 17.28 15.05 -8.60
CA PHE A 152 16.34 15.91 -7.90
C PHE A 152 16.19 15.54 -6.41
N PHE A 153 16.27 14.27 -6.07
CA PHE A 153 16.09 13.81 -4.68
C PHE A 153 17.28 14.18 -3.79
N ASP A 154 18.48 14.24 -4.33
CA ASP A 154 19.66 14.72 -3.60
C ASP A 154 19.61 16.24 -3.44
N GLU A 155 19.22 16.97 -4.50
CA GLU A 155 18.98 18.40 -4.43
C GLU A 155 17.86 18.76 -3.43
N LEU A 156 16.80 17.96 -3.36
CA LEU A 156 15.68 18.19 -2.44
C LEU A 156 16.07 17.92 -0.98
N GLN A 157 17.04 17.03 -0.74
CA GLN A 157 17.56 16.79 0.60
C GLN A 157 18.14 18.05 1.23
N GLU A 158 18.82 18.90 0.45
CA GLU A 158 19.31 20.20 0.92
C GLU A 158 18.20 21.09 1.47
N VAL A 159 17.01 21.00 0.87
CA VAL A 159 15.83 21.76 1.34
C VAL A 159 15.31 21.21 2.64
N TYR A 160 15.21 19.86 2.78
CA TYR A 160 14.82 19.22 4.04
C TYR A 160 15.78 19.57 5.17
N ASP A 161 17.09 19.56 4.91
CA ASP A 161 18.11 19.95 5.89
C ASP A 161 17.94 21.42 6.33
N ALA A 162 17.66 22.31 5.38
CA ALA A 162 17.50 23.74 5.64
C ALA A 162 16.22 24.12 6.41
N ILE A 163 15.18 23.25 6.39
CA ILE A 163 13.94 23.44 7.17
C ILE A 163 13.92 22.63 8.47
N GLY A 164 15.02 21.93 8.80
CA GLY A 164 15.11 21.13 10.02
C GLY A 164 14.39 19.80 9.97
N GLU A 165 14.01 19.34 8.78
CA GLU A 165 13.33 18.04 8.51
C GLU A 165 14.29 17.04 7.86
N ALA A 166 15.57 17.17 8.15
CA ALA A 166 16.61 16.27 7.67
C ALA A 166 16.30 14.81 8.00
N LEU A 167 16.52 13.92 7.04
CA LEU A 167 16.51 12.50 7.35
C LEU A 167 17.63 12.19 8.35
N PRO A 168 17.42 11.28 9.31
CA PRO A 168 18.49 10.82 10.18
C PRO A 168 19.70 10.36 9.35
N GLU A 169 20.90 10.62 9.86
CA GLU A 169 22.12 10.12 9.22
C GLU A 169 22.04 8.58 9.07
N GLY A 170 22.30 8.10 7.86
CA GLY A 170 22.16 6.67 7.53
C GLY A 170 20.70 6.20 7.33
N ALA A 171 19.74 7.10 7.16
CA ALA A 171 18.38 6.72 6.81
C ALA A 171 18.38 5.81 5.56
N PRO A 172 17.63 4.69 5.57
CA PRO A 172 17.65 3.74 4.48
C PRO A 172 17.20 4.37 3.15
N ARG A 173 18.01 4.20 2.12
CA ARG A 173 17.66 4.48 0.72
C ARG A 173 17.73 3.18 -0.06
N PRO A 174 16.74 2.28 0.07
CA PRO A 174 16.80 0.96 -0.52
C PRO A 174 16.89 1.08 -2.05
N ALA A 175 17.78 0.30 -2.65
CA ALA A 175 17.79 0.10 -4.09
C ALA A 175 16.63 -0.81 -4.51
N PRO A 176 16.29 -0.87 -5.80
CA PRO A 176 15.40 -1.91 -6.33
C PRO A 176 15.83 -3.31 -5.86
N GLY A 177 14.89 -4.13 -5.40
CA GLY A 177 15.16 -5.46 -4.83
C GLY A 177 15.75 -5.48 -3.40
N GLU A 178 15.84 -4.34 -2.72
CA GLU A 178 16.40 -4.26 -1.35
C GLU A 178 15.33 -3.87 -0.29
N LEU A 179 14.06 -3.97 -0.64
CA LEU A 179 13.00 -3.66 0.31
C LEU A 179 12.91 -4.73 1.41
N PRO A 180 12.56 -4.35 2.66
CA PRO A 180 12.45 -5.30 3.75
C PRO A 180 11.32 -6.31 3.50
N GLU A 181 11.61 -7.57 3.79
CA GLU A 181 10.69 -8.69 3.67
C GLU A 181 9.93 -8.97 4.98
N LEU A 182 8.74 -9.55 4.82
CA LEU A 182 7.90 -10.01 5.94
C LEU A 182 8.00 -11.53 6.16
N THR A 183 8.90 -12.21 5.46
CA THR A 183 9.05 -13.68 5.48
C THR A 183 9.12 -14.24 6.91
N ALA A 184 10.05 -13.74 7.70
CA ALA A 184 10.25 -14.20 9.08
C ALA A 184 8.98 -13.99 9.94
N GLU A 185 8.35 -12.83 9.84
CA GLU A 185 7.15 -12.51 10.61
C GLU A 185 5.95 -13.41 10.23
N ILE A 186 5.78 -13.68 8.93
CA ILE A 186 4.73 -14.58 8.43
C ILE A 186 4.93 -15.99 8.98
N GLU A 187 6.15 -16.53 8.93
CA GLU A 187 6.47 -17.87 9.40
C GLU A 187 6.39 -18.00 10.92
N GLU A 188 6.88 -17.00 11.67
CA GLU A 188 6.80 -16.93 13.13
C GLU A 188 5.36 -16.88 13.65
N SER A 189 4.41 -16.40 12.84
CA SER A 189 2.99 -16.44 13.17
C SER A 189 2.47 -17.85 13.39
N GLY A 190 3.14 -18.87 12.84
CA GLY A 190 2.76 -20.28 12.88
C GLY A 190 1.51 -20.62 12.07
N GLN A 191 0.91 -19.67 11.37
CA GLN A 191 -0.34 -19.83 10.62
C GLN A 191 -0.13 -20.13 9.13
N PHE A 192 1.04 -19.78 8.58
CA PHE A 192 1.30 -19.78 7.15
C PHE A 192 2.64 -20.40 6.81
N ASP A 193 2.74 -20.95 5.61
CA ASP A 193 3.99 -21.35 4.95
C ASP A 193 4.20 -20.46 3.73
N ILE A 194 5.38 -19.87 3.58
CA ILE A 194 5.73 -19.04 2.42
C ILE A 194 5.71 -19.91 1.15
N VAL A 195 5.05 -19.39 0.12
CA VAL A 195 4.99 -19.99 -1.22
C VAL A 195 5.93 -19.26 -2.16
N THR A 196 5.90 -17.92 -2.14
CA THR A 196 6.80 -17.09 -2.95
C THR A 196 6.98 -15.72 -2.34
N VAL A 197 8.13 -15.12 -2.62
CA VAL A 197 8.47 -13.73 -2.34
C VAL A 197 9.09 -13.16 -3.61
N GLU A 198 8.52 -12.08 -4.14
CA GLU A 198 8.98 -11.49 -5.41
C GLU A 198 8.97 -9.96 -5.35
N ASP A 199 10.01 -9.36 -5.89
CA ASP A 199 10.15 -7.91 -6.02
C ASP A 199 9.52 -7.42 -7.33
N PHE A 200 8.85 -6.26 -7.24
CA PHE A 200 8.34 -5.53 -8.40
C PHE A 200 8.76 -4.07 -8.26
N ASP A 201 9.52 -3.58 -9.23
CA ASP A 201 10.00 -2.20 -9.26
C ASP A 201 9.46 -1.49 -10.50
N TRP A 202 9.05 -0.23 -10.33
CA TRP A 202 8.58 0.60 -11.43
C TRP A 202 8.93 2.06 -11.21
N THR A 203 8.72 2.89 -12.21
CA THR A 203 8.94 4.33 -12.12
C THR A 203 7.70 5.10 -12.51
N VAL A 204 7.52 6.26 -11.90
CA VAL A 204 6.45 7.20 -12.23
C VAL A 204 7.05 8.59 -12.40
N ASP A 205 6.68 9.25 -13.48
CA ASP A 205 7.04 10.66 -13.72
C ASP A 205 5.96 11.57 -13.13
N TYR A 206 6.38 12.53 -12.33
CA TYR A 206 5.50 13.51 -11.69
C TYR A 206 5.87 14.93 -12.13
N ASP A 207 4.89 15.71 -12.50
CA ASP A 207 5.04 17.16 -12.50
C ASP A 207 5.06 17.72 -11.07
N ALA A 208 5.28 19.03 -10.92
CA ALA A 208 5.42 19.64 -9.61
C ALA A 208 4.18 19.46 -8.73
N GLU A 209 2.98 19.64 -9.27
CA GLU A 209 1.75 19.55 -8.48
C GLU A 209 1.41 18.09 -8.15
N ALA A 210 1.61 17.18 -9.09
CA ALA A 210 1.42 15.75 -8.85
C ALA A 210 2.39 15.24 -7.76
N TYR A 211 3.66 15.68 -7.80
CA TYR A 211 4.63 15.30 -6.75
C TYR A 211 4.29 15.92 -5.40
N ILE A 212 3.89 17.19 -5.34
CA ILE A 212 3.42 17.84 -4.11
C ILE A 212 2.18 17.14 -3.55
N ASN A 213 1.25 16.77 -4.41
CA ASN A 213 0.05 16.03 -3.99
C ASN A 213 0.41 14.65 -3.43
N LEU A 214 1.39 13.96 -4.02
CA LEU A 214 1.93 12.74 -3.45
C LEU A 214 2.50 12.98 -2.03
N LEU A 215 3.33 14.01 -1.84
CA LEU A 215 3.91 14.33 -0.52
C LEU A 215 2.83 14.66 0.53
N ARG A 216 1.74 15.30 0.14
CA ARG A 216 0.59 15.58 1.01
C ARG A 216 -0.12 14.31 1.50
N THR A 217 0.15 13.15 0.94
CA THR A 217 -0.39 11.86 1.38
C THR A 217 0.50 11.13 2.38
N PHE A 218 1.69 11.63 2.68
CA PHE A 218 2.60 11.03 3.66
C PHE A 218 2.43 11.68 5.03
N SER A 219 2.38 10.84 6.07
CA SER A 219 2.18 11.29 7.45
C SER A 219 3.21 12.32 7.92
N GLY A 220 4.49 12.16 7.54
CA GLY A 220 5.55 13.12 7.87
C GLY A 220 5.27 14.52 7.31
N HIS A 221 4.85 14.62 6.04
CA HIS A 221 4.53 15.92 5.42
C HIS A 221 3.22 16.51 5.95
N ILE A 222 2.26 15.67 6.36
CA ILE A 222 1.03 16.14 7.00
C ILE A 222 1.35 16.75 8.36
N ALA A 223 2.24 16.13 9.12
CA ALA A 223 2.66 16.59 10.45
C ALA A 223 3.64 17.79 10.43
N MET A 224 4.27 18.06 9.28
CA MET A 224 5.23 19.15 9.09
C MET A 224 4.61 20.53 9.39
N ALA A 225 5.37 21.43 9.99
CA ALA A 225 4.92 22.79 10.26
C ALA A 225 4.47 23.49 8.96
N PRO A 226 3.33 24.22 8.96
CA PRO A 226 2.76 24.77 7.73
C PRO A 226 3.74 25.64 6.92
N LEU A 227 4.55 26.45 7.59
CA LEU A 227 5.53 27.33 6.91
C LEU A 227 6.64 26.53 6.24
N ASP A 228 7.16 25.50 6.89
CA ASP A 228 8.22 24.65 6.36
C ASP A 228 7.70 23.82 5.18
N ARG A 229 6.48 23.33 5.28
CA ARG A 229 5.81 22.62 4.19
C ARG A 229 5.60 23.50 2.96
N GLU A 230 5.16 24.74 3.13
CA GLU A 230 5.00 25.68 2.01
C GLU A 230 6.35 26.07 1.40
N ARG A 231 7.39 26.21 2.21
CA ARG A 231 8.75 26.43 1.72
C ARG A 231 9.22 25.26 0.87
N LEU A 232 9.06 24.03 1.35
CA LEU A 232 9.38 22.81 0.61
C LEU A 232 8.64 22.76 -0.73
N PHE A 233 7.34 23.00 -0.74
CA PHE A 233 6.52 22.94 -1.96
C PHE A 233 6.90 24.05 -2.95
N THR A 234 7.28 25.21 -2.47
CA THR A 234 7.79 26.32 -3.32
C THR A 234 9.11 25.92 -3.99
N GLU A 235 10.05 25.33 -3.25
CA GLU A 235 11.32 24.86 -3.78
C GLU A 235 11.12 23.74 -4.82
N ILE A 236 10.19 22.79 -4.58
CA ILE A 236 9.85 21.76 -5.55
C ILE A 236 9.38 22.39 -6.87
N ARG A 237 8.43 23.33 -6.82
CA ARG A 237 7.93 24.02 -8.02
C ARG A 237 9.04 24.73 -8.77
N GLN A 238 9.90 25.47 -8.06
CA GLN A 238 10.98 26.22 -8.69
C GLN A 238 12.03 25.31 -9.33
N ARG A 239 12.43 24.23 -8.67
CA ARG A 239 13.41 23.29 -9.19
C ARG A 239 12.88 22.55 -10.41
N LEU A 240 11.64 22.05 -10.37
CA LEU A 240 11.03 21.38 -11.51
C LEU A 240 10.75 22.33 -12.69
N ALA A 241 10.38 23.58 -12.43
CA ALA A 241 10.21 24.59 -13.49
C ALA A 241 11.50 24.90 -14.26
N ARG A 242 12.67 24.69 -13.67
CA ARG A 242 13.99 24.87 -14.33
C ARG A 242 14.40 23.66 -15.18
N ARG A 243 13.71 22.52 -15.06
CA ARG A 243 14.04 21.30 -15.80
C ARG A 243 13.38 21.30 -17.17
N PRO A 244 14.06 20.84 -18.21
CA PRO A 244 13.48 20.79 -19.57
C PRO A 244 12.19 19.97 -19.65
N SER A 245 12.09 18.87 -18.87
CA SER A 245 10.89 18.03 -18.82
C SER A 245 9.80 18.59 -17.91
N GLY A 246 10.12 19.48 -16.96
CA GLY A 246 9.22 19.93 -15.91
C GLY A 246 8.81 18.82 -14.92
N THR A 247 9.44 17.65 -14.99
CA THR A 247 9.07 16.46 -14.21
C THR A 247 10.22 15.90 -13.40
N VAL A 248 9.86 15.09 -12.39
CA VAL A 248 10.78 14.23 -11.63
C VAL A 248 10.37 12.77 -11.80
N ARG A 249 11.34 11.88 -12.00
CA ARG A 249 11.14 10.44 -12.09
C ARG A 249 11.38 9.78 -10.75
N ARG A 250 10.32 9.22 -10.15
CA ARG A 250 10.38 8.53 -8.86
C ARG A 250 10.38 7.02 -9.03
N GLY A 251 11.37 6.34 -8.42
CA GLY A 251 11.39 4.90 -8.29
C GLY A 251 10.44 4.41 -7.19
N TRP A 252 9.71 3.38 -7.50
CA TRP A 252 8.83 2.65 -6.60
C TRP A 252 9.17 1.18 -6.61
N GLY A 253 9.02 0.54 -5.47
CA GLY A 253 9.18 -0.90 -5.34
C GLY A 253 8.16 -1.50 -4.38
N THR A 254 7.96 -2.79 -4.50
CA THR A 254 7.17 -3.59 -3.59
C THR A 254 7.67 -5.03 -3.54
N VAL A 255 7.58 -5.67 -2.38
CA VAL A 255 7.79 -7.10 -2.23
C VAL A 255 6.42 -7.76 -2.06
N LEU A 256 6.07 -8.64 -2.99
CA LEU A 256 4.87 -9.47 -2.90
C LEU A 256 5.18 -10.75 -2.13
N HIS A 257 4.59 -10.90 -0.96
CA HIS A 257 4.64 -12.14 -0.18
C HIS A 257 3.35 -12.93 -0.39
N ILE A 258 3.46 -14.17 -0.83
CA ILE A 258 2.34 -15.11 -0.91
C ILE A 258 2.64 -16.29 0.00
N ALA A 259 1.72 -16.57 0.92
CA ALA A 259 1.84 -17.64 1.89
C ALA A 259 0.56 -18.46 1.96
N ARG A 260 0.67 -19.78 2.03
CA ARG A 260 -0.46 -20.71 2.14
C ARG A 260 -0.80 -20.94 3.62
N VAL A 261 -2.08 -20.96 3.93
CA VAL A 261 -2.55 -21.29 5.27
C VAL A 261 -2.16 -22.72 5.64
N ARG A 262 -1.60 -22.90 6.84
CA ARG A 262 -1.30 -24.23 7.38
C ARG A 262 -2.59 -24.97 7.69
N PRO A 263 -2.68 -26.27 7.40
CA PRO A 263 -3.80 -27.08 7.86
C PRO A 263 -3.95 -26.93 9.38
N GLY A 264 -5.15 -26.60 9.85
CA GLY A 264 -5.42 -26.46 11.28
C GLY A 264 -4.99 -27.75 12.01
N ARG A 265 -4.20 -27.60 13.09
CA ARG A 265 -4.03 -28.72 14.03
C ARG A 265 -5.36 -28.92 14.72
N SER A 266 -6.01 -30.03 14.42
CA SER A 266 -7.22 -30.54 15.08
C SER A 266 -7.03 -30.63 16.58
#